data_d4a749af81d2e7fba4b9da18fa688dda
#
_entry.id   d4a749af81d2e7fba4b9da18fa688dda
#
_cell.length_a   1.000
_cell.length_b   1.000
_cell.length_c   1.000
_cell.angle_alpha   90.00
_cell.angle_beta   90.00
_cell.angle_gamma   90.00
#
_symmetry.space_group_name_H-M   'P 1'
#
loop_
_entity.id
_entity.type
_entity.pdbx_description
1 polymer ?
#
loop_
_entity_poly.entity_id
_entity_poly.type
_entity_poly.pdbx_seq_one_letter_code
_entity_poly.pdbx_strand_id
1 'polypeptide(L)'
;MHCLSPTTRLAKDAVRAIQTGNLAALQQLLTKYPSLATARVGDESPGGLTRTLLHVATDWPGHFPNGAAIVSLLAAAGADVNAPFTGSHAETPLHWAASSNDVAVLDALLDAGANIEAPGAVLGGGPPLADATGFRQWAAAHRLVAGGARTTMRDAATLGLQDRLEEYFASTRTAPTEAEINHAFWWACHGGQPAAAAYLLDRGAEVNWVPDWEDATPLDAAEGARAPALVAWLRARGGRTDQEPKRALH
;
A
#
# COMPACT_ATOMS: atom_id res chain seq x y z
N MET A 1 -25.02 8.88 -9.04
CA MET A 1 -24.49 7.62 -8.47
C MET A 1 -25.44 7.24 -7.34
N HIS A 2 -25.89 5.99 -7.26
CA HIS A 2 -26.90 5.59 -6.26
C HIS A 2 -26.17 5.01 -5.03
N CYS A 3 -26.44 5.58 -3.83
CA CYS A 3 -25.91 5.05 -2.59
C CYS A 3 -26.95 4.21 -1.87
N LEU A 4 -26.52 3.06 -1.41
CA LEU A 4 -27.31 2.14 -0.62
C LEU A 4 -26.93 2.28 0.85
N SER A 5 -27.90 2.56 1.71
CA SER A 5 -27.66 2.46 3.15
C SER A 5 -27.19 1.02 3.50
N PRO A 6 -26.15 0.87 4.35
CA PRO A 6 -25.65 -0.43 4.76
C PRO A 6 -26.70 -1.32 5.45
N THR A 7 -27.78 -0.69 5.94
CA THR A 7 -28.86 -1.39 6.64
C THR A 7 -29.88 -2.02 5.68
N THR A 8 -29.90 -1.62 4.42
CA THR A 8 -30.83 -2.17 3.42
C THR A 8 -30.56 -3.64 3.16
N ARG A 9 -31.61 -4.41 2.85
CA ARG A 9 -31.49 -5.82 2.53
C ARG A 9 -30.57 -6.05 1.33
N LEU A 10 -30.72 -5.23 0.27
CA LEU A 10 -29.92 -5.35 -0.95
C LEU A 10 -28.42 -5.16 -0.68
N ALA A 11 -28.06 -4.12 0.09
CA ALA A 11 -26.68 -3.90 0.47
C ALA A 11 -26.10 -5.07 1.29
N LYS A 12 -26.85 -5.56 2.28
CA LYS A 12 -26.43 -6.71 3.12
C LYS A 12 -26.24 -7.98 2.28
N ASP A 13 -27.18 -8.28 1.37
CA ASP A 13 -27.11 -9.46 0.51
C ASP A 13 -25.90 -9.38 -0.44
N ALA A 14 -25.62 -8.21 -1.03
CA ALA A 14 -24.46 -8.00 -1.88
C ALA A 14 -23.12 -8.12 -1.11
N VAL A 15 -22.98 -7.43 0.02
CA VAL A 15 -21.80 -7.52 0.89
C VAL A 15 -21.57 -8.96 1.33
N ARG A 16 -22.62 -9.68 1.75
CA ARG A 16 -22.51 -11.07 2.16
C ARG A 16 -22.08 -11.98 1.01
N ALA A 17 -22.64 -11.80 -0.20
CA ALA A 17 -22.26 -12.58 -1.38
C ALA A 17 -20.78 -12.40 -1.70
N ILE A 18 -20.26 -11.17 -1.60
CA ILE A 18 -18.84 -10.85 -1.80
C ILE A 18 -17.98 -11.52 -0.72
N GLN A 19 -18.26 -11.27 0.54
CA GLN A 19 -17.43 -11.75 1.66
C GLN A 19 -17.44 -13.29 1.80
N THR A 20 -18.52 -13.94 1.36
CA THR A 20 -18.60 -15.41 1.36
C THR A 20 -18.14 -16.05 0.04
N GLY A 21 -17.73 -15.24 -0.94
CA GLY A 21 -17.30 -15.75 -2.26
C GLY A 21 -18.42 -16.36 -3.09
N ASN A 22 -19.67 -16.00 -2.84
CA ASN A 22 -20.82 -16.59 -3.53
C ASN A 22 -21.10 -15.91 -4.87
N LEU A 23 -20.35 -16.31 -5.90
CA LEU A 23 -20.47 -15.78 -7.27
C LEU A 23 -21.89 -15.93 -7.83
N ALA A 24 -22.58 -17.05 -7.59
CA ALA A 24 -23.91 -17.25 -8.12
C ALA A 24 -24.92 -16.27 -7.52
N ALA A 25 -24.86 -16.03 -6.21
CA ALA A 25 -25.70 -15.05 -5.55
C ALA A 25 -25.42 -13.64 -6.04
N LEU A 26 -24.14 -13.26 -6.16
CA LEU A 26 -23.74 -11.95 -6.67
C LEU A 26 -24.22 -11.75 -8.11
N GLN A 27 -24.02 -12.74 -8.98
CA GLN A 27 -24.49 -12.70 -10.38
C GLN A 27 -26.03 -12.50 -10.45
N GLN A 28 -26.80 -13.21 -9.64
CA GLN A 28 -28.27 -13.04 -9.57
C GLN A 28 -28.65 -11.64 -9.14
N LEU A 29 -27.94 -11.06 -8.13
CA LEU A 29 -28.20 -9.70 -7.68
C LEU A 29 -27.90 -8.69 -8.78
N LEU A 30 -26.76 -8.81 -9.48
CA LEU A 30 -26.37 -7.91 -10.58
C LEU A 30 -27.33 -8.02 -11.77
N THR A 31 -27.82 -9.21 -12.09
CA THR A 31 -28.82 -9.41 -13.15
C THR A 31 -30.15 -8.76 -12.80
N LYS A 32 -30.59 -8.92 -11.54
CA LYS A 32 -31.85 -8.35 -11.06
C LYS A 32 -31.79 -6.83 -10.85
N TYR A 33 -30.63 -6.33 -10.45
CA TYR A 33 -30.37 -4.92 -10.14
C TYR A 33 -29.11 -4.45 -10.85
N PRO A 34 -29.15 -4.15 -12.17
CA PRO A 34 -27.92 -3.80 -12.93
C PRO A 34 -27.19 -2.59 -12.38
N SER A 35 -27.90 -1.60 -11.81
CA SER A 35 -27.28 -0.43 -11.17
C SER A 35 -26.49 -0.74 -9.92
N LEU A 36 -26.57 -1.97 -9.39
CA LEU A 36 -25.83 -2.41 -8.20
C LEU A 36 -24.32 -2.40 -8.44
N ALA A 37 -23.86 -2.69 -9.67
CA ALA A 37 -22.43 -2.70 -10.01
C ALA A 37 -21.76 -1.34 -9.77
N THR A 38 -22.49 -0.25 -10.04
CA THR A 38 -22.02 1.14 -9.88
C THR A 38 -22.49 1.79 -8.58
N ALA A 39 -23.20 1.05 -7.73
CA ALA A 39 -23.70 1.57 -6.47
C ALA A 39 -22.57 1.75 -5.45
N ARG A 40 -22.77 2.70 -4.56
CA ARG A 40 -21.96 2.84 -3.35
C ARG A 40 -22.73 2.32 -2.14
N VAL A 41 -22.01 1.90 -1.13
CA VAL A 41 -22.58 1.48 0.16
C VAL A 41 -22.01 2.38 1.24
N GLY A 42 -22.85 3.01 2.03
CA GLY A 42 -22.41 3.92 3.08
C GLY A 42 -23.45 4.95 3.47
N ASP A 43 -22.95 6.06 3.99
CA ASP A 43 -23.72 7.22 4.41
C ASP A 43 -23.32 8.44 3.54
N GLU A 44 -24.27 9.02 2.82
CA GLU A 44 -24.06 10.22 1.97
C GLU A 44 -24.27 11.54 2.74
N SER A 45 -24.51 11.49 4.03
CA SER A 45 -24.59 12.72 4.84
C SER A 45 -23.23 13.46 4.84
N PRO A 46 -23.21 14.79 5.10
CA PRO A 46 -21.96 15.53 5.17
C PRO A 46 -20.96 14.88 6.17
N GLY A 47 -19.78 14.51 5.64
CA GLY A 47 -18.77 13.75 6.41
C GLY A 47 -19.01 12.25 6.50
N GLY A 48 -20.04 11.72 5.86
CA GLY A 48 -20.30 10.29 5.78
C GLY A 48 -19.31 9.56 4.88
N LEU A 49 -19.19 8.25 5.09
CA LEU A 49 -18.27 7.39 4.37
C LEU A 49 -19.01 6.52 3.36
N THR A 50 -18.53 6.47 2.12
CA THR A 50 -19.09 5.57 1.10
C THR A 50 -18.01 4.81 0.36
N ARG A 51 -18.30 3.54 0.01
CA ARG A 51 -17.41 2.65 -0.72
C ARG A 51 -18.16 1.90 -1.81
N THR A 52 -17.50 1.53 -2.89
CA THR A 52 -18.08 0.69 -3.95
C THR A 52 -18.08 -0.79 -3.53
N LEU A 53 -18.75 -1.64 -4.30
CA LEU A 53 -18.68 -3.09 -4.08
C LEU A 53 -17.28 -3.65 -4.35
N LEU A 54 -16.47 -3.00 -5.18
CA LEU A 54 -15.06 -3.37 -5.37
C LEU A 54 -14.25 -3.10 -4.09
N HIS A 55 -14.50 -1.99 -3.38
CA HIS A 55 -13.89 -1.78 -2.07
C HIS A 55 -14.32 -2.85 -1.05
N VAL A 56 -15.58 -3.30 -1.09
CA VAL A 56 -16.03 -4.40 -0.24
C VAL A 56 -15.27 -5.69 -0.54
N ALA A 57 -14.96 -5.94 -1.83
CA ALA A 57 -14.20 -7.13 -2.25
C ALA A 57 -12.71 -7.08 -1.85
N THR A 58 -12.19 -5.88 -1.58
CA THR A 58 -10.79 -5.62 -1.22
C THR A 58 -10.61 -5.20 0.24
N ASP A 59 -11.71 -5.15 1.03
CA ASP A 59 -11.71 -4.70 2.43
C ASP A 59 -10.84 -5.58 3.31
N TRP A 60 -10.20 -4.95 4.29
CA TRP A 60 -9.40 -5.69 5.28
C TRP A 60 -10.26 -6.77 6.01
N PRO A 61 -9.75 -7.97 6.25
CA PRO A 61 -8.38 -8.43 6.04
C PRO A 61 -8.04 -8.87 4.60
N GLY A 62 -8.95 -8.73 3.63
CA GLY A 62 -8.79 -9.25 2.28
C GLY A 62 -8.96 -10.77 2.19
N HIS A 63 -8.48 -11.36 1.08
CA HIS A 63 -8.45 -12.82 0.87
C HIS A 63 -9.82 -13.49 0.99
N PHE A 64 -10.88 -12.78 0.62
CA PHE A 64 -12.22 -13.39 0.56
C PHE A 64 -12.26 -14.53 -0.48
N PRO A 65 -13.00 -15.61 -0.21
CA PRO A 65 -13.14 -16.69 -1.17
C PRO A 65 -13.58 -16.17 -2.54
N ASN A 66 -12.96 -16.66 -3.61
CA ASN A 66 -13.24 -16.24 -4.99
C ASN A 66 -13.05 -14.72 -5.25
N GLY A 67 -12.25 -14.00 -4.46
CA GLY A 67 -12.09 -12.56 -4.54
C GLY A 67 -11.76 -12.05 -5.95
N ALA A 68 -10.79 -12.65 -6.62
CA ALA A 68 -10.41 -12.30 -7.99
C ALA A 68 -11.58 -12.47 -8.99
N ALA A 69 -12.33 -13.56 -8.88
CA ALA A 69 -13.51 -13.80 -9.75
C ALA A 69 -14.65 -12.83 -9.44
N ILE A 70 -14.81 -12.41 -8.18
CA ILE A 70 -15.77 -11.38 -7.76
C ILE A 70 -15.40 -10.03 -8.38
N VAL A 71 -14.12 -9.64 -8.33
CA VAL A 71 -13.63 -8.41 -8.97
C VAL A 71 -13.92 -8.44 -10.46
N SER A 72 -13.57 -9.54 -11.16
CA SER A 72 -13.83 -9.69 -12.58
C SER A 72 -15.32 -9.59 -12.91
N LEU A 73 -16.18 -10.22 -12.09
CA LEU A 73 -17.63 -10.18 -12.25
C LEU A 73 -18.19 -8.77 -12.07
N LEU A 74 -17.74 -8.03 -11.05
CA LEU A 74 -18.16 -6.65 -10.81
C LEU A 74 -17.69 -5.71 -11.92
N ALA A 75 -16.44 -5.84 -12.37
CA ALA A 75 -15.90 -5.05 -13.48
C ALA A 75 -16.65 -5.32 -14.78
N ALA A 76 -16.93 -6.59 -15.12
CA ALA A 76 -17.73 -6.97 -16.28
C ALA A 76 -19.18 -6.44 -16.21
N ALA A 77 -19.72 -6.27 -15.00
CA ALA A 77 -21.02 -5.66 -14.78
C ALA A 77 -21.00 -4.11 -14.81
N GLY A 78 -19.84 -3.47 -15.06
CA GLY A 78 -19.68 -2.03 -15.21
C GLY A 78 -19.27 -1.31 -13.93
N ALA A 79 -18.76 -2.00 -12.93
CA ALA A 79 -18.15 -1.32 -11.77
C ALA A 79 -16.92 -0.53 -12.19
N ASP A 80 -16.79 0.70 -11.68
CA ASP A 80 -15.60 1.53 -11.89
C ASP A 80 -14.46 1.06 -10.97
N VAL A 81 -13.44 0.44 -11.58
CA VAL A 81 -12.27 -0.10 -10.87
C VAL A 81 -11.39 0.99 -10.27
N ASN A 82 -11.55 2.23 -10.73
CA ASN A 82 -10.79 3.40 -10.28
C ASN A 82 -11.60 4.32 -9.36
N ALA A 83 -12.83 3.95 -8.99
CA ALA A 83 -13.64 4.76 -8.12
C ALA A 83 -12.96 4.97 -6.76
N PRO A 84 -12.78 6.23 -6.31
CA PRO A 84 -12.17 6.47 -5.01
C PRO A 84 -13.13 6.16 -3.86
N PHE A 85 -12.61 5.76 -2.72
CA PHE A 85 -13.32 5.79 -1.45
C PHE A 85 -13.72 7.23 -1.11
N THR A 86 -14.89 7.40 -0.50
CA THR A 86 -15.30 8.72 0.03
C THR A 86 -15.12 8.70 1.54
N GLY A 87 -14.17 9.50 2.03
CA GLY A 87 -13.80 9.55 3.43
C GLY A 87 -12.57 10.45 3.62
N SER A 88 -11.76 10.16 4.65
CA SER A 88 -10.53 10.89 4.95
C SER A 88 -9.43 10.71 3.90
N HIS A 89 -9.47 9.63 3.14
CA HIS A 89 -8.53 9.29 2.06
C HIS A 89 -9.31 8.96 0.79
N ALA A 90 -8.65 9.07 -0.38
CA ALA A 90 -9.28 8.83 -1.69
C ALA A 90 -8.79 7.53 -2.33
N GLU A 91 -8.57 6.51 -1.52
CA GLU A 91 -8.06 5.21 -1.95
C GLU A 91 -9.00 4.55 -2.98
N THR A 92 -8.41 3.93 -3.99
CA THR A 92 -9.13 3.07 -4.93
C THR A 92 -9.17 1.61 -4.41
N PRO A 93 -9.97 0.71 -5.00
CA PRO A 93 -9.92 -0.71 -4.66
C PRO A 93 -8.52 -1.32 -4.77
N LEU A 94 -7.67 -0.81 -5.68
CA LEU A 94 -6.28 -1.29 -5.83
C LEU A 94 -5.40 -0.93 -4.62
N HIS A 95 -5.61 0.22 -3.98
CA HIS A 95 -4.95 0.56 -2.71
C HIS A 95 -5.30 -0.44 -1.61
N TRP A 96 -6.59 -0.78 -1.49
CA TRP A 96 -7.05 -1.71 -0.46
C TRP A 96 -6.55 -3.14 -0.69
N ALA A 97 -6.52 -3.60 -1.95
CA ALA A 97 -5.90 -4.88 -2.29
C ALA A 97 -4.39 -4.89 -2.00
N ALA A 98 -3.71 -3.76 -2.26
CA ALA A 98 -2.29 -3.58 -1.96
C ALA A 98 -2.02 -3.60 -0.45
N SER A 99 -2.81 -2.88 0.35
CA SER A 99 -2.67 -2.80 1.81
C SER A 99 -3.07 -4.09 2.55
N SER A 100 -3.87 -4.97 1.93
CA SER A 100 -4.22 -6.29 2.48
C SER A 100 -3.36 -7.43 1.94
N ASN A 101 -2.38 -7.16 1.05
CA ASN A 101 -1.51 -8.15 0.41
C ASN A 101 -2.27 -9.21 -0.41
N ASP A 102 -3.45 -8.87 -0.92
CA ASP A 102 -4.27 -9.78 -1.72
C ASP A 102 -3.86 -9.72 -3.20
N VAL A 103 -2.77 -10.42 -3.51
CA VAL A 103 -2.17 -10.39 -4.86
C VAL A 103 -3.12 -10.90 -5.93
N ALA A 104 -3.97 -11.89 -5.62
CA ALA A 104 -4.91 -12.41 -6.61
C ALA A 104 -5.99 -11.39 -6.99
N VAL A 105 -6.50 -10.66 -6.01
CA VAL A 105 -7.45 -9.57 -6.20
C VAL A 105 -6.79 -8.36 -6.87
N LEU A 106 -5.55 -8.04 -6.47
CA LEU A 106 -4.74 -6.99 -7.08
C LEU A 106 -4.55 -7.26 -8.59
N ASP A 107 -4.20 -8.48 -8.97
CA ASP A 107 -4.06 -8.87 -10.37
C ASP A 107 -5.38 -8.72 -11.14
N ALA A 108 -6.49 -9.19 -10.58
CA ALA A 108 -7.80 -9.05 -11.21
C ALA A 108 -8.21 -7.57 -11.40
N LEU A 109 -7.83 -6.68 -10.49
CA LEU A 109 -8.05 -5.24 -10.64
C LEU A 109 -7.19 -4.65 -11.75
N LEU A 110 -5.92 -5.02 -11.83
CA LEU A 110 -5.02 -4.57 -12.90
C LEU A 110 -5.50 -5.06 -14.26
N ASP A 111 -5.91 -6.32 -14.38
CA ASP A 111 -6.47 -6.90 -15.60
C ASP A 111 -7.78 -6.20 -16.02
N ALA A 112 -8.54 -5.68 -15.06
CA ALA A 112 -9.74 -4.90 -15.31
C ALA A 112 -9.47 -3.41 -15.60
N GLY A 113 -8.20 -2.98 -15.66
CA GLY A 113 -7.80 -1.61 -16.02
C GLY A 113 -7.68 -0.66 -14.83
N ALA A 114 -7.41 -1.17 -13.62
CA ALA A 114 -7.11 -0.31 -12.49
C ALA A 114 -5.83 0.51 -12.75
N ASN A 115 -5.87 1.79 -12.41
CA ASN A 115 -4.73 2.69 -12.54
C ASN A 115 -3.71 2.40 -11.45
N ILE A 116 -2.59 1.80 -11.83
CA ILE A 116 -1.49 1.42 -10.92
C ILE A 116 -0.84 2.63 -10.23
N GLU A 117 -1.00 3.82 -10.82
CA GLU A 117 -0.48 5.10 -10.32
C GLU A 117 -1.60 5.99 -9.73
N ALA A 118 -2.77 5.42 -9.41
CA ALA A 118 -3.86 6.21 -8.83
C ALA A 118 -3.38 6.86 -7.52
N PRO A 119 -3.60 8.17 -7.31
CA PRO A 119 -3.32 8.81 -6.03
C PRO A 119 -4.36 8.42 -4.99
N GLY A 120 -4.07 8.59 -3.70
CA GLY A 120 -5.06 8.42 -2.63
C GLY A 120 -4.62 7.55 -1.46
N ALA A 121 -3.41 7.00 -1.48
CA ALA A 121 -2.86 6.19 -0.39
C ALA A 121 -2.99 6.88 0.98
N VAL A 122 -3.22 6.11 2.02
CA VAL A 122 -3.25 6.57 3.43
C VAL A 122 -1.93 7.25 3.78
N LEU A 123 -0.82 6.69 3.32
CA LEU A 123 0.52 7.21 3.58
C LEU A 123 0.92 8.22 2.48
N GLY A 124 0.68 9.51 2.77
CA GLY A 124 1.14 10.61 1.92
C GLY A 124 0.37 10.80 0.61
N GLY A 125 -0.80 10.19 0.44
CA GLY A 125 -1.65 10.38 -0.74
C GLY A 125 -1.11 9.79 -2.05
N GLY A 126 -0.09 8.95 -1.97
CA GLY A 126 0.60 8.35 -3.11
C GLY A 126 -0.16 7.23 -3.83
N PRO A 127 0.51 6.46 -4.72
CA PRO A 127 -0.07 5.33 -5.42
C PRO A 127 -0.21 4.09 -4.51
N PRO A 128 -0.90 3.01 -4.96
CA PRO A 128 -1.05 1.75 -4.22
C PRO A 128 0.26 1.15 -3.71
N LEU A 129 1.38 1.39 -4.40
CA LEU A 129 2.71 0.97 -3.96
C LEU A 129 3.12 1.61 -2.63
N ALA A 130 2.68 2.86 -2.37
CA ALA A 130 2.97 3.54 -1.11
C ALA A 130 2.31 2.83 0.08
N ASP A 131 1.05 2.40 -0.06
CA ASP A 131 0.36 1.63 0.97
C ASP A 131 0.99 0.24 1.13
N ALA A 132 1.27 -0.46 0.03
CA ALA A 132 1.93 -1.76 0.08
C ALA A 132 3.27 -1.71 0.83
N THR A 133 4.13 -0.75 0.52
CA THR A 133 5.44 -0.59 1.17
C THR A 133 5.31 -0.13 2.62
N GLY A 134 4.42 0.81 2.91
CA GLY A 134 4.20 1.33 4.25
C GLY A 134 3.65 0.30 5.22
N PHE A 135 2.71 -0.52 4.76
CA PHE A 135 2.12 -1.61 5.55
C PHE A 135 2.89 -2.93 5.47
N ARG A 136 4.11 -2.94 4.87
CA ARG A 136 4.97 -4.13 4.73
C ARG A 136 4.31 -5.29 3.98
N GLN A 137 3.50 -4.98 3.00
CA GLN A 137 2.81 -5.95 2.16
C GLN A 137 3.68 -6.32 0.94
N TRP A 138 4.77 -7.03 1.21
CA TRP A 138 5.87 -7.21 0.27
C TRP A 138 5.47 -7.91 -1.02
N ALA A 139 4.57 -8.92 -0.97
CA ALA A 139 4.14 -9.62 -2.18
C ALA A 139 3.34 -8.68 -3.11
N ALA A 140 2.44 -7.87 -2.55
CA ALA A 140 1.71 -6.85 -3.31
C ALA A 140 2.65 -5.77 -3.85
N ALA A 141 3.62 -5.29 -3.04
CA ALA A 141 4.58 -4.29 -3.49
C ALA A 141 5.42 -4.79 -4.68
N HIS A 142 6.01 -5.99 -4.59
CA HIS A 142 6.76 -6.57 -5.69
C HIS A 142 5.88 -6.83 -6.91
N ARG A 143 4.63 -7.26 -6.72
CA ARG A 143 3.70 -7.47 -7.83
C ARG A 143 3.34 -6.17 -8.54
N LEU A 144 3.13 -5.07 -7.80
CA LEU A 144 2.91 -3.74 -8.38
C LEU A 144 4.13 -3.29 -9.21
N VAL A 145 5.34 -3.44 -8.67
CA VAL A 145 6.58 -3.12 -9.41
C VAL A 145 6.71 -3.96 -10.66
N ALA A 146 6.42 -5.26 -10.60
CA ALA A 146 6.41 -6.15 -11.77
C ALA A 146 5.31 -5.78 -12.78
N GLY A 147 4.20 -5.19 -12.33
CA GLY A 147 3.11 -4.64 -13.13
C GLY A 147 3.41 -3.28 -13.75
N GLY A 148 4.60 -2.70 -13.49
CA GLY A 148 5.02 -1.43 -14.09
C GLY A 148 4.83 -0.20 -13.21
N ALA A 149 4.53 -0.36 -11.91
CA ALA A 149 4.50 0.76 -10.98
C ALA A 149 5.84 1.49 -10.95
N ARG A 150 5.78 2.83 -10.99
CA ARG A 150 6.96 3.68 -10.83
C ARG A 150 7.45 3.61 -9.40
N THR A 151 8.76 3.50 -9.25
CA THR A 151 9.40 3.50 -7.93
C THR A 151 10.10 4.82 -7.69
N THR A 152 9.94 5.36 -6.49
CA THR A 152 10.78 6.43 -5.97
C THR A 152 12.10 5.85 -5.41
N MET A 153 13.07 6.70 -5.06
CA MET A 153 14.28 6.26 -4.37
C MET A 153 13.94 5.56 -3.04
N ARG A 154 12.92 6.06 -2.33
CA ARG A 154 12.35 5.43 -1.14
C ARG A 154 11.89 4.00 -1.45
N ASP A 155 11.07 3.81 -2.49
CA ASP A 155 10.51 2.50 -2.83
C ASP A 155 11.62 1.53 -3.27
N ALA A 156 12.60 2.01 -4.04
CA ALA A 156 13.76 1.22 -4.44
C ALA A 156 14.58 0.76 -3.23
N ALA A 157 14.82 1.65 -2.26
CA ALA A 157 15.50 1.33 -1.01
C ALA A 157 14.71 0.34 -0.15
N THR A 158 13.39 0.55 -0.01
CA THR A 158 12.49 -0.29 0.78
C THR A 158 12.42 -1.72 0.26
N LEU A 159 12.41 -1.88 -1.06
CA LEU A 159 12.25 -3.17 -1.74
C LEU A 159 13.59 -3.83 -2.11
N GLY A 160 14.72 -3.18 -1.81
CA GLY A 160 16.05 -3.69 -2.15
C GLY A 160 16.33 -3.75 -3.66
N LEU A 161 15.70 -2.87 -4.44
CA LEU A 161 15.89 -2.76 -5.89
C LEU A 161 17.20 -2.01 -6.18
N GLN A 162 18.33 -2.70 -5.96
CA GLN A 162 19.65 -2.10 -5.93
C GLN A 162 19.97 -1.33 -7.22
N ASP A 163 19.72 -1.92 -8.39
CA ASP A 163 20.00 -1.27 -9.68
C ASP A 163 19.23 0.06 -9.81
N ARG A 164 17.94 0.07 -9.44
CA ARG A 164 17.12 1.29 -9.46
C ARG A 164 17.60 2.33 -8.45
N LEU A 165 18.04 1.88 -7.28
CA LEU A 165 18.61 2.77 -6.26
C LEU A 165 19.89 3.45 -6.78
N GLU A 166 20.76 2.69 -7.45
CA GLU A 166 22.01 3.21 -8.04
C GLU A 166 21.75 4.20 -9.16
N GLU A 167 20.71 4.02 -9.96
CA GLU A 167 20.30 4.94 -11.03
C GLU A 167 20.01 6.36 -10.49
N TYR A 168 19.46 6.50 -9.27
CA TYR A 168 19.25 7.82 -8.65
C TYR A 168 20.54 8.57 -8.41
N PHE A 169 21.62 7.89 -8.06
CA PHE A 169 22.94 8.48 -7.84
C PHE A 169 23.75 8.63 -9.13
N ALA A 170 23.48 7.83 -10.14
CA ALA A 170 24.11 7.94 -11.44
C ALA A 170 23.54 9.10 -12.28
N SER A 171 22.36 9.63 -11.91
CA SER A 171 21.73 10.73 -12.62
C SER A 171 22.57 12.02 -12.50
N THR A 172 23.00 12.53 -13.64
CA THR A 172 23.79 13.79 -13.69
C THR A 172 22.92 15.05 -13.54
N ARG A 173 21.60 14.91 -13.51
CA ARG A 173 20.67 16.06 -13.48
C ARG A 173 20.51 16.66 -12.08
N THR A 174 20.35 15.82 -11.08
CA THR A 174 20.23 16.23 -9.67
C THR A 174 20.73 15.08 -8.79
N ALA A 175 21.80 15.31 -8.05
CA ALA A 175 22.21 14.38 -7.01
C ALA A 175 21.14 14.38 -5.89
N PRO A 176 20.86 13.23 -5.27
CA PRO A 176 19.98 13.17 -4.10
C PRO A 176 20.49 14.08 -2.98
N THR A 177 19.56 14.77 -2.34
CA THR A 177 19.85 15.58 -1.16
C THR A 177 20.11 14.71 0.07
N GLU A 178 20.75 15.25 1.08
CA GLU A 178 20.96 14.57 2.37
C GLU A 178 19.64 14.09 2.98
N ALA A 179 18.59 14.92 2.92
CA ALA A 179 17.27 14.56 3.42
C ALA A 179 16.67 13.37 2.65
N GLU A 180 16.80 13.32 1.32
CA GLU A 180 16.33 12.18 0.53
C GLU A 180 17.13 10.92 0.81
N ILE A 181 18.45 11.04 1.04
CA ILE A 181 19.31 9.90 1.39
C ILE A 181 18.93 9.36 2.77
N ASN A 182 18.76 10.22 3.77
CA ASN A 182 18.32 9.84 5.11
C ASN A 182 16.95 9.17 5.10
N HIS A 183 16.01 9.76 4.35
CA HIS A 183 14.68 9.18 4.16
C HIS A 183 14.76 7.79 3.53
N ALA A 184 15.48 7.62 2.43
CA ALA A 184 15.64 6.32 1.78
C ALA A 184 16.34 5.30 2.68
N PHE A 185 17.33 5.73 3.50
CA PHE A 185 18.02 4.87 4.46
C PHE A 185 17.08 4.31 5.54
N TRP A 186 16.24 5.18 6.12
CA TRP A 186 15.23 4.73 7.07
C TRP A 186 14.29 3.70 6.45
N TRP A 187 13.85 3.94 5.22
CA TRP A 187 12.96 3.03 4.50
C TRP A 187 13.66 1.73 4.05
N ALA A 188 14.96 1.74 3.76
CA ALA A 188 15.74 0.52 3.57
C ALA A 188 15.75 -0.34 4.84
N CYS A 189 15.88 0.29 6.01
CA CYS A 189 15.81 -0.37 7.31
C CYS A 189 14.39 -0.91 7.59
N HIS A 190 13.34 -0.13 7.27
CA HIS A 190 11.94 -0.55 7.33
C HIS A 190 11.64 -1.77 6.46
N GLY A 191 12.24 -1.82 5.27
CA GLY A 191 12.15 -2.97 4.36
C GLY A 191 13.05 -4.15 4.72
N GLY A 192 13.93 -3.98 5.72
CA GLY A 192 14.90 -5.00 6.11
C GLY A 192 15.96 -5.28 5.04
N GLN A 193 16.40 -4.26 4.28
CA GLN A 193 17.27 -4.36 3.11
C GLN A 193 18.72 -3.97 3.43
N PRO A 194 19.59 -4.93 3.82
CA PRO A 194 20.95 -4.61 4.28
C PRO A 194 21.85 -4.01 3.19
N ALA A 195 21.70 -4.46 1.94
CA ALA A 195 22.51 -3.94 0.83
C ALA A 195 22.16 -2.47 0.53
N ALA A 196 20.88 -2.14 0.45
CA ALA A 196 20.42 -0.77 0.25
C ALA A 196 20.80 0.13 1.43
N ALA A 197 20.66 -0.36 2.67
CA ALA A 197 21.07 0.38 3.86
C ALA A 197 22.59 0.67 3.86
N ALA A 198 23.42 -0.30 3.53
CA ALA A 198 24.87 -0.12 3.43
C ALA A 198 25.22 0.91 2.33
N TYR A 199 24.61 0.76 1.16
CA TYR A 199 24.82 1.64 0.03
C TYR A 199 24.50 3.13 0.36
N LEU A 200 23.39 3.36 1.08
CA LEU A 200 22.96 4.71 1.47
C LEU A 200 23.80 5.28 2.61
N LEU A 201 24.22 4.46 3.58
CA LEU A 201 25.10 4.88 4.65
C LEU A 201 26.47 5.32 4.12
N ASP A 202 27.03 4.59 3.13
CA ASP A 202 28.30 4.95 2.46
C ASP A 202 28.18 6.26 1.66
N ARG A 203 26.96 6.72 1.41
CA ARG A 203 26.65 8.00 0.72
C ARG A 203 26.21 9.12 1.65
N GLY A 204 26.43 8.95 2.94
CA GLY A 204 26.25 9.99 3.94
C GLY A 204 24.92 9.98 4.68
N ALA A 205 24.16 8.87 4.61
CA ALA A 205 22.99 8.73 5.49
C ALA A 205 23.40 8.76 6.96
N GLU A 206 22.58 9.36 7.79
CA GLU A 206 22.78 9.41 9.23
C GLU A 206 22.20 8.14 9.90
N VAL A 207 23.06 7.38 10.56
CA VAL A 207 22.68 6.08 11.18
C VAL A 207 21.58 6.19 12.23
N ASN A 208 21.39 7.35 12.85
CA ASN A 208 20.39 7.63 13.88
C ASN A 208 19.40 8.74 13.47
N TRP A 209 19.23 8.96 12.19
CA TRP A 209 18.25 9.92 11.71
C TRP A 209 16.82 9.49 12.11
N VAL A 210 16.03 10.46 12.61
CA VAL A 210 14.63 10.24 13.01
C VAL A 210 13.73 11.03 12.09
N PRO A 211 12.75 10.42 11.43
CA PRO A 211 11.79 11.12 10.59
C PRO A 211 10.86 12.01 11.40
N ASP A 212 10.20 12.95 10.75
CA ASP A 212 9.24 13.87 11.37
C ASP A 212 7.82 13.27 11.50
N TRP A 213 7.58 12.11 10.91
CA TRP A 213 6.27 11.42 10.95
C TRP A 213 6.21 10.26 11.95
N GLU A 214 7.33 9.84 12.54
CA GLU A 214 7.40 8.72 13.48
C GLU A 214 8.64 8.84 14.37
N ASP A 215 8.47 8.65 15.66
CA ASP A 215 9.56 8.64 16.65
C ASP A 215 10.30 7.29 16.63
N ALA A 216 10.90 6.95 15.49
CA ALA A 216 11.59 5.68 15.29
C ALA A 216 12.90 5.89 14.52
N THR A 217 14.00 5.37 15.03
CA THR A 217 15.31 5.38 14.37
C THR A 217 15.36 4.30 13.26
N PRO A 218 16.38 4.32 12.36
CA PRO A 218 16.61 3.23 11.43
C PRO A 218 16.80 1.86 12.12
N LEU A 219 17.33 1.86 13.34
CA LEU A 219 17.47 0.62 14.13
C LEU A 219 16.10 0.10 14.59
N ASP A 220 15.21 0.96 15.09
CA ASP A 220 13.84 0.59 15.46
C ASP A 220 13.07 0.05 14.24
N ALA A 221 13.23 0.70 13.08
CA ALA A 221 12.65 0.26 11.82
C ALA A 221 13.11 -1.14 11.41
N ALA A 222 14.43 -1.43 11.55
CA ALA A 222 15.03 -2.73 11.27
C ALA A 222 14.58 -3.81 12.26
N GLU A 223 14.42 -3.47 13.56
CA GLU A 223 13.85 -4.38 14.57
C GLU A 223 12.40 -4.72 14.22
N GLY A 224 11.58 -3.71 13.84
CA GLY A 224 10.23 -3.89 13.35
C GLY A 224 10.13 -4.71 12.05
N ALA A 225 11.15 -4.68 11.22
CA ALA A 225 11.28 -5.53 10.03
C ALA A 225 11.69 -6.97 10.37
N ARG A 226 12.04 -7.26 11.62
CA ARG A 226 12.60 -8.56 12.07
C ARG A 226 13.84 -8.98 11.27
N ALA A 227 14.73 -8.01 11.02
CA ALA A 227 15.96 -8.18 10.24
C ALA A 227 17.21 -8.25 11.16
N PRO A 228 17.45 -9.37 11.88
CA PRO A 228 18.47 -9.44 12.94
C PRO A 228 19.89 -9.17 12.44
N ALA A 229 20.23 -9.56 11.22
CA ALA A 229 21.53 -9.27 10.63
C ALA A 229 21.71 -7.76 10.38
N LEU A 230 20.67 -7.05 9.90
CA LEU A 230 20.70 -5.62 9.71
C LEU A 230 20.76 -4.89 11.06
N VAL A 231 20.02 -5.35 12.06
CA VAL A 231 20.07 -4.82 13.43
C VAL A 231 21.49 -4.89 13.98
N ALA A 232 22.13 -6.06 13.91
CA ALA A 232 23.52 -6.23 14.38
C ALA A 232 24.49 -5.31 13.61
N TRP A 233 24.30 -5.18 12.30
CA TRP A 233 25.10 -4.32 11.43
C TRP A 233 24.96 -2.84 11.78
N LEU A 234 23.73 -2.36 12.05
CA LEU A 234 23.46 -0.99 12.49
C LEU A 234 24.08 -0.70 13.86
N ARG A 235 23.91 -1.62 14.84
CA ARG A 235 24.50 -1.47 16.18
C ARG A 235 26.03 -1.36 16.12
N ALA A 236 26.69 -2.16 15.28
CA ALA A 236 28.15 -2.08 15.08
C ALA A 236 28.60 -0.72 14.50
N ARG A 237 27.68 0.07 13.89
CA ARG A 237 27.94 1.41 13.35
C ARG A 237 27.40 2.54 14.22
N GLY A 238 27.03 2.23 15.47
CA GLY A 238 26.54 3.21 16.42
C GLY A 238 25.04 3.52 16.32
N GLY A 239 24.29 2.66 15.61
CA GLY A 239 22.84 2.69 15.59
C GLY A 239 22.26 2.46 16.97
N ARG A 240 21.23 3.26 17.32
CA ARG A 240 20.53 3.22 18.62
C ARG A 240 19.04 3.24 18.37
N THR A 241 18.29 2.69 19.32
CA THR A 241 16.85 2.86 19.37
C THR A 241 16.50 4.24 19.91
N ASP A 242 15.29 4.71 19.66
CA ASP A 242 14.79 5.97 20.23
C ASP A 242 14.80 5.97 21.77
N GLN A 243 14.60 4.81 22.38
CA GLN A 243 14.61 4.63 23.85
C GLN A 243 16.03 4.68 24.45
N GLU A 244 17.09 4.60 23.65
CA GLU A 244 18.47 4.65 24.15
C GLU A 244 18.96 6.08 24.30
N PRO A 245 19.60 6.46 25.46
CA PRO A 245 20.03 7.81 25.70
C PRO A 245 21.02 8.30 24.64
N LYS A 246 20.80 9.49 24.11
CA LYS A 246 21.75 10.19 23.24
C LYS A 246 23.06 10.38 24.05
N ARG A 247 24.15 9.70 23.68
CA ARG A 247 25.43 9.95 24.33
C ARG A 247 25.78 11.44 24.18
N ALA A 248 25.97 12.14 25.29
CA ALA A 248 26.55 13.47 25.28
C ALA A 248 27.92 13.39 24.58
N LEU A 249 28.06 14.07 23.47
CA LEU A 249 29.39 14.32 22.86
C LEU A 249 30.14 15.21 23.84
N HIS A 250 31.15 14.66 24.49
CA HIS A 250 32.15 15.42 25.27
C HIS A 250 33.28 15.89 24.37
#